data_6937e322393cec767412852c6263db42
#
_entry.id   6937e322393cec767412852c6263db42
#
_cell.length_a   1.000
_cell.length_b   1.000
_cell.length_c   1.000
_cell.angle_alpha   90.00
_cell.angle_beta   90.00
_cell.angle_gamma   90.00
#
_symmetry.space_group_name_H-M   'P 1'
#
loop_
_entity.id
_entity.type
_entity.pdbx_description
1 polymer ?
#
loop_
_entity_poly.entity_id
_entity_poly.type
_entity_poly.pdbx_seq_one_letter_code
_entity_poly.pdbx_strand_id
1 'polypeptide(L)'
;MPRVARKKSKTNIYHVMIRGINQQNIFVDDEDNEKFIDTLARYQKEINYEIYAYCLMGNHIHLLIKEGNEALSNTMRRIGASYVYWYNWQYNRKGHLFQDRYKSEPVEDDSYFLTVLRYIHQNPLKAGLVNNIEAYKWSSYKEYIIKAEIVNVDFTLAMFAEDRETAKRFKEFNMAANDDKCLEITPVRKTISDKEIRQLVLNKYNIELASLQNEDSRTQIEVLKYIKELEGSSLRQLSRLTGFTVNRIYRT
;
A
#
# COMPACT_ATOMS: atom_id res chain seq x y z
N MET A 1 -18.45 -8.69 -5.12
CA MET A 1 -17.63 -9.81 -5.65
C MET A 1 -17.20 -10.70 -4.49
N PRO A 2 -17.24 -12.03 -4.63
CA PRO A 2 -16.70 -12.92 -3.61
C PRO A 2 -15.22 -12.62 -3.38
N ARG A 3 -14.79 -12.62 -2.12
CA ARG A 3 -13.39 -12.37 -1.76
C ARG A 3 -12.56 -13.63 -2.06
N VAL A 4 -11.49 -13.45 -2.81
CA VAL A 4 -10.54 -14.55 -3.07
C VAL A 4 -9.79 -14.88 -1.76
N ALA A 5 -9.65 -16.17 -1.45
CA ALA A 5 -8.85 -16.62 -0.32
C ALA A 5 -7.37 -16.26 -0.54
N ARG A 6 -6.67 -15.88 0.54
CA ARG A 6 -5.21 -15.64 0.46
C ARG A 6 -4.48 -16.95 0.22
N LYS A 7 -3.45 -16.90 -0.62
CA LYS A 7 -2.56 -18.04 -0.83
C LYS A 7 -1.77 -18.30 0.45
N LYS A 8 -1.64 -19.55 0.84
CA LYS A 8 -0.78 -19.98 1.95
C LYS A 8 0.64 -20.19 1.45
N SER A 9 1.62 -19.74 2.22
CA SER A 9 3.03 -20.03 1.98
C SER A 9 3.41 -21.41 2.53
N LYS A 10 4.31 -22.10 1.84
CA LYS A 10 4.93 -23.35 2.30
C LYS A 10 6.04 -23.08 3.31
N THR A 11 6.69 -21.92 3.23
CA THR A 11 7.74 -21.47 4.15
C THR A 11 7.18 -20.76 5.38
N ASN A 12 5.87 -20.47 5.41
CA ASN A 12 5.20 -19.59 6.36
C ASN A 12 5.71 -18.13 6.33
N ILE A 13 6.48 -17.74 5.30
CA ILE A 13 6.98 -16.37 5.13
C ILE A 13 6.10 -15.64 4.13
N TYR A 14 5.80 -14.39 4.43
CA TYR A 14 4.92 -13.55 3.64
C TYR A 14 5.45 -12.12 3.50
N HIS A 15 5.32 -11.57 2.32
CA HIS A 15 5.30 -10.14 2.13
C HIS A 15 3.90 -9.62 2.45
N VAL A 16 3.80 -8.73 3.41
CA VAL A 16 2.53 -8.14 3.87
C VAL A 16 2.50 -6.66 3.60
N MET A 17 1.35 -6.16 3.16
CA MET A 17 1.12 -4.73 2.97
C MET A 17 -0.20 -4.30 3.60
N ILE A 18 -0.19 -3.17 4.31
CA ILE A 18 -1.36 -2.50 4.88
C ILE A 18 -1.37 -1.06 4.39
N ARG A 19 -2.55 -0.51 4.11
CA ARG A 19 -2.70 0.86 3.60
C ARG A 19 -3.82 1.62 4.30
N GLY A 20 -3.64 2.92 4.47
CA GLY A 20 -4.66 3.83 4.94
C GLY A 20 -5.84 3.97 3.98
N ILE A 21 -7.05 4.12 4.53
CA ILE A 21 -8.26 4.36 3.74
C ILE A 21 -8.11 5.67 2.94
N ASN A 22 -8.56 5.67 1.69
CA ASN A 22 -8.44 6.81 0.79
C ASN A 22 -7.02 7.39 0.70
N GLN A 23 -5.99 6.56 0.87
CA GLN A 23 -4.58 6.93 0.87
C GLN A 23 -4.19 7.92 2.01
N GLN A 24 -5.04 8.07 3.03
CA GLN A 24 -4.72 8.92 4.16
C GLN A 24 -3.44 8.44 4.87
N ASN A 25 -2.75 9.38 5.49
CA ASN A 25 -1.63 9.05 6.35
C ASN A 25 -2.11 8.21 7.55
N ILE A 26 -1.36 7.15 7.82
CA ILE A 26 -1.51 6.30 8.99
C ILE A 26 -0.38 6.54 9.99
N PHE A 27 0.61 7.32 9.59
CA PHE A 27 1.65 7.89 10.42
C PHE A 27 1.69 9.40 10.13
N VAL A 28 1.37 10.22 11.12
CA VAL A 28 1.33 11.68 11.03
C VAL A 28 2.61 12.27 11.60
N ASP A 29 3.12 11.66 12.67
CA ASP A 29 4.35 12.04 13.35
C ASP A 29 5.19 10.82 13.76
N ASP A 30 6.32 11.08 14.43
CA ASP A 30 7.25 10.04 14.87
C ASP A 30 6.65 9.13 15.95
N GLU A 31 5.76 9.63 16.79
CA GLU A 31 5.10 8.84 17.85
C GLU A 31 4.22 7.74 17.26
N ASP A 32 3.57 8.01 16.14
CA ASP A 32 2.77 7.00 15.42
C ASP A 32 3.62 5.82 14.95
N ASN A 33 4.79 6.12 14.39
CA ASN A 33 5.72 5.10 13.93
C ASN A 33 6.28 4.29 15.09
N GLU A 34 6.70 4.96 16.17
CA GLU A 34 7.20 4.31 17.39
C GLU A 34 6.12 3.40 17.98
N LYS A 35 4.88 3.89 18.07
CA LYS A 35 3.75 3.10 18.55
C LYS A 35 3.47 1.86 17.70
N PHE A 36 3.64 1.95 16.39
CA PHE A 36 3.46 0.80 15.51
C PHE A 36 4.57 -0.24 15.73
N ILE A 37 5.83 0.20 15.85
CA ILE A 37 6.99 -0.67 16.15
C ILE A 37 6.81 -1.35 17.51
N ASP A 38 6.42 -0.60 18.54
CA ASP A 38 6.11 -1.15 19.88
C ASP A 38 4.99 -2.19 19.82
N THR A 39 3.98 -1.95 18.98
CA THR A 39 2.89 -2.91 18.78
C THR A 39 3.39 -4.18 18.11
N LEU A 40 4.28 -4.07 17.12
CA LEU A 40 4.95 -5.23 16.53
C LEU A 40 5.77 -5.97 17.57
N ALA A 41 6.66 -5.30 18.30
CA ALA A 41 7.52 -5.91 19.31
C ALA A 41 6.73 -6.63 20.41
N ARG A 42 5.63 -6.03 20.87
CA ARG A 42 4.75 -6.64 21.88
C ARG A 42 4.14 -7.95 21.39
N TYR A 43 3.50 -7.94 20.22
CA TYR A 43 2.87 -9.14 19.68
C TYR A 43 3.88 -10.19 19.21
N GLN A 44 5.09 -9.78 18.83
CA GLN A 44 6.18 -10.72 18.54
C GLN A 44 6.50 -11.58 19.77
N LYS A 45 6.59 -10.98 20.94
CA LYS A 45 6.81 -11.70 22.21
C LYS A 45 5.64 -12.63 22.59
N GLU A 46 4.39 -12.23 22.28
CA GLU A 46 3.20 -13.01 22.61
C GLU A 46 2.97 -14.18 21.65
N ILE A 47 3.22 -14.00 20.37
CA ILE A 47 2.83 -14.92 19.28
C ILE A 47 4.04 -15.64 18.69
N ASN A 48 5.25 -15.16 18.96
CA ASN A 48 6.52 -15.73 18.50
C ASN A 48 6.64 -15.78 16.96
N TYR A 49 6.20 -14.73 16.27
CA TYR A 49 6.45 -14.56 14.84
C TYR A 49 7.81 -13.89 14.60
N GLU A 50 8.36 -14.04 13.40
CA GLU A 50 9.62 -13.43 13.05
C GLU A 50 9.41 -12.29 12.04
N ILE A 51 10.09 -11.17 12.22
CA ILE A 51 10.16 -10.08 11.25
C ILE A 51 11.54 -10.11 10.61
N TYR A 52 11.58 -10.04 9.29
CA TYR A 52 12.82 -9.96 8.52
C TYR A 52 13.04 -8.58 7.91
N ALA A 53 11.96 -7.88 7.55
CA ALA A 53 12.05 -6.49 7.12
C ALA A 53 10.74 -5.75 7.40
N TYR A 54 10.85 -4.45 7.60
CA TYR A 54 9.72 -3.53 7.59
C TYR A 54 10.09 -2.18 6.98
N CYS A 55 9.07 -1.50 6.46
CA CYS A 55 9.14 -0.10 6.10
C CYS A 55 7.79 0.56 6.38
N LEU A 56 7.80 1.58 7.24
CA LEU A 56 6.63 2.35 7.62
C LEU A 56 6.61 3.62 6.76
N MET A 57 5.77 3.62 5.73
CA MET A 57 5.57 4.77 4.84
C MET A 57 4.38 5.59 5.35
N GLY A 58 4.35 6.90 5.12
CA GLY A 58 3.29 7.77 5.66
C GLY A 58 1.87 7.21 5.57
N ASN A 59 1.51 6.54 4.48
CA ASN A 59 0.15 6.02 4.24
C ASN A 59 0.06 4.51 4.07
N HIS A 60 1.15 3.77 4.18
CA HIS A 60 1.17 2.30 4.07
C HIS A 60 2.38 1.68 4.76
N ILE A 61 2.33 0.37 4.94
CA ILE A 61 3.33 -0.42 5.63
C ILE A 61 3.67 -1.63 4.78
N HIS A 62 4.95 -1.95 4.67
CA HIS A 62 5.43 -3.23 4.19
C HIS A 62 6.10 -4.00 5.32
N LEU A 63 5.83 -5.31 5.38
CA LEU A 63 6.46 -6.24 6.30
C LEU A 63 6.89 -7.51 5.56
N LEU A 64 8.08 -8.01 5.85
CA LEU A 64 8.49 -9.37 5.54
C LEU A 64 8.46 -10.16 6.85
N ILE A 65 7.50 -11.07 6.98
CA ILE A 65 7.13 -11.70 8.26
C ILE A 65 6.90 -13.21 8.08
N LYS A 66 7.33 -14.00 9.06
CA LYS A 66 7.04 -15.43 9.16
C LYS A 66 6.00 -15.69 10.24
N GLU A 67 5.02 -16.52 9.97
CA GLU A 67 4.02 -16.95 10.95
C GLU A 67 4.68 -17.56 12.18
N GLY A 68 4.14 -17.23 13.34
CA GLY A 68 4.51 -17.82 14.62
C GLY A 68 3.49 -18.86 15.09
N ASN A 69 3.11 -18.77 16.35
CA ASN A 69 2.16 -19.69 16.98
C ASN A 69 0.71 -19.52 16.49
N GLU A 70 0.42 -18.44 15.78
CA GLU A 70 -0.89 -18.14 15.20
C GLU A 70 -0.78 -17.91 13.69
N ALA A 71 -1.86 -18.21 12.97
CA ALA A 71 -1.95 -17.87 11.55
C ALA A 71 -1.80 -16.35 11.32
N LEU A 72 -1.13 -15.96 10.24
CA LEU A 72 -0.89 -14.56 9.86
C LEU A 72 -2.15 -13.68 9.95
N SER A 73 -3.32 -14.25 9.62
CA SER A 73 -4.59 -13.52 9.69
C SER A 73 -4.96 -13.07 11.10
N ASN A 74 -4.65 -13.85 12.12
CA ASN A 74 -4.89 -13.50 13.51
C ASN A 74 -3.87 -12.49 14.01
N THR A 75 -2.59 -12.72 13.70
CA THR A 75 -1.48 -11.80 14.01
C THR A 75 -1.77 -10.41 13.45
N MET A 76 -2.08 -10.30 12.16
CA MET A 76 -2.35 -9.02 11.51
C MET A 76 -3.63 -8.34 12.02
N ARG A 77 -4.63 -9.13 12.41
CA ARG A 77 -5.85 -8.61 13.06
C ARG A 77 -5.54 -7.99 14.42
N ARG A 78 -4.71 -8.64 15.26
CA ARG A 78 -4.31 -8.14 16.58
C ARG A 78 -3.50 -6.85 16.45
N ILE A 79 -2.46 -6.85 15.61
CA ILE A 79 -1.63 -5.68 15.35
C ILE A 79 -2.48 -4.52 14.85
N GLY A 80 -3.29 -4.76 13.80
CA GLY A 80 -4.12 -3.73 13.20
C GLY A 80 -5.16 -3.17 14.16
N ALA A 81 -5.87 -4.02 14.91
CA ALA A 81 -6.88 -3.56 15.88
C ALA A 81 -6.26 -2.74 17.01
N SER A 82 -5.10 -3.18 17.54
CA SER A 82 -4.39 -2.46 18.60
C SER A 82 -3.93 -1.08 18.16
N TYR A 83 -3.34 -0.98 16.96
CA TYR A 83 -2.88 0.29 16.43
C TYR A 83 -4.04 1.23 16.11
N VAL A 84 -5.10 0.73 15.45
CA VAL A 84 -6.30 1.54 15.13
C VAL A 84 -6.98 2.07 16.38
N TYR A 85 -7.07 1.26 17.44
CA TYR A 85 -7.63 1.70 18.72
C TYR A 85 -6.85 2.88 19.29
N TRP A 86 -5.52 2.77 19.37
CA TRP A 86 -4.65 3.83 19.85
C TRP A 86 -4.70 5.07 18.93
N TYR A 87 -4.60 4.91 17.62
CA TYR A 87 -4.63 6.00 16.64
C TYR A 87 -5.96 6.79 16.72
N ASN A 88 -7.09 6.09 16.80
CA ASN A 88 -8.39 6.73 16.91
C ASN A 88 -8.53 7.49 18.23
N TRP A 89 -7.96 6.99 19.33
CA TRP A 89 -7.92 7.68 20.60
C TRP A 89 -7.01 8.92 20.52
N GLN A 90 -5.80 8.78 20.01
CA GLN A 90 -4.81 9.85 19.89
C GLN A 90 -5.35 11.04 19.06
N TYR A 91 -6.02 10.78 17.95
CA TYR A 91 -6.52 11.79 17.03
C TYR A 91 -8.02 12.09 17.16
N ASN A 92 -8.66 11.65 18.24
CA ASN A 92 -10.11 11.80 18.48
C ASN A 92 -10.96 11.41 17.26
N ARG A 93 -10.62 10.27 16.64
CA ARG A 93 -11.26 9.74 15.43
C ARG A 93 -12.18 8.56 15.72
N LYS A 94 -13.09 8.30 14.79
CA LYS A 94 -13.96 7.10 14.79
C LYS A 94 -13.90 6.43 13.41
N GLY A 95 -14.05 5.11 13.40
CA GLY A 95 -14.14 4.33 12.16
C GLY A 95 -12.82 3.70 11.72
N HIS A 96 -12.80 3.27 10.45
CA HIS A 96 -11.67 2.53 9.89
C HIS A 96 -10.48 3.44 9.58
N LEU A 97 -9.28 2.99 9.94
CA LEU A 97 -8.01 3.62 9.56
C LEU A 97 -7.49 2.99 8.27
N PHE A 98 -7.58 1.67 8.16
CA PHE A 98 -7.08 0.93 7.01
C PHE A 98 -8.16 0.73 5.94
N GLN A 99 -7.74 0.79 4.68
CA GLN A 99 -8.63 0.73 3.51
C GLN A 99 -9.35 -0.61 3.39
N ASP A 100 -8.67 -1.71 3.73
CA ASP A 100 -9.18 -3.08 3.65
C ASP A 100 -8.38 -3.94 4.64
N ARG A 101 -8.57 -5.26 4.58
CA ARG A 101 -7.65 -6.17 5.22
C ARG A 101 -6.26 -6.04 4.57
N TYR A 102 -5.21 -6.41 5.31
CA TYR A 102 -3.86 -6.50 4.73
C TYR A 102 -3.86 -7.34 3.44
N LYS A 103 -2.99 -7.00 2.51
CA LYS A 103 -2.61 -7.87 1.38
C LYS A 103 -1.43 -8.72 1.79
N SER A 104 -1.32 -9.94 1.26
CA SER A 104 -0.16 -10.79 1.49
C SER A 104 0.18 -11.59 0.24
N GLU A 105 1.46 -11.79 0.04
CA GLU A 105 2.03 -12.62 -0.99
C GLU A 105 2.98 -13.63 -0.34
N PRO A 106 2.87 -14.94 -0.65
CA PRO A 106 3.75 -15.95 -0.10
C PRO A 106 5.16 -15.80 -0.67
N VAL A 107 6.17 -15.96 0.20
CA VAL A 107 7.59 -15.98 -0.15
C VAL A 107 8.09 -17.40 -0.05
N GLU A 108 8.36 -18.04 -1.19
CA GLU A 108 8.52 -19.49 -1.27
C GLU A 108 9.99 -19.93 -1.43
N ASP A 109 10.89 -19.01 -1.73
CA ASP A 109 12.31 -19.29 -1.93
C ASP A 109 13.20 -18.11 -1.52
N ASP A 110 14.49 -18.40 -1.33
CA ASP A 110 15.50 -17.43 -0.86
C ASP A 110 15.73 -16.29 -1.85
N SER A 111 15.65 -16.55 -3.15
CA SER A 111 15.82 -15.53 -4.19
C SER A 111 14.70 -14.50 -4.11
N TYR A 112 13.46 -14.97 -3.98
CA TYR A 112 12.32 -14.08 -3.82
C TYR A 112 12.30 -13.40 -2.44
N PHE A 113 12.77 -14.08 -1.39
CA PHE A 113 12.96 -13.48 -0.06
C PHE A 113 13.90 -12.26 -0.13
N LEU A 114 15.07 -12.41 -0.73
CA LEU A 114 16.02 -11.31 -0.91
C LEU A 114 15.47 -10.19 -1.79
N THR A 115 14.72 -10.53 -2.84
CA THR A 115 14.03 -9.55 -3.69
C THR A 115 13.04 -8.70 -2.89
N VAL A 116 12.19 -9.33 -2.07
CA VAL A 116 11.22 -8.63 -1.20
C VAL A 116 11.93 -7.80 -0.13
N LEU A 117 12.98 -8.32 0.48
CA LEU A 117 13.79 -7.61 1.46
C LEU A 117 14.31 -6.28 0.88
N ARG A 118 15.01 -6.36 -0.27
CA ARG A 118 15.53 -5.18 -0.97
C ARG A 118 14.43 -4.23 -1.39
N TYR A 119 13.35 -4.75 -1.92
CA TYR A 119 12.18 -3.96 -2.29
C TYR A 119 11.66 -3.13 -1.10
N ILE A 120 11.51 -3.75 0.08
CA ILE A 120 11.04 -3.09 1.30
C ILE A 120 12.01 -1.99 1.74
N HIS A 121 13.32 -2.26 1.74
CA HIS A 121 14.34 -1.29 2.14
C HIS A 121 14.46 -0.12 1.16
N GLN A 122 14.23 -0.36 -0.13
CA GLN A 122 14.30 0.67 -1.17
C GLN A 122 12.99 1.46 -1.36
N ASN A 123 11.89 1.08 -0.70
CA ASN A 123 10.60 1.75 -0.86
C ASN A 123 10.67 3.27 -0.65
N PRO A 124 11.35 3.80 0.40
CA PRO A 124 11.47 5.24 0.62
C PRO A 124 12.28 5.95 -0.48
N LEU A 125 13.31 5.28 -1.03
CA LEU A 125 14.11 5.80 -2.13
C LEU A 125 13.28 5.86 -3.43
N LYS A 126 12.57 4.77 -3.77
CA LYS A 126 11.69 4.70 -4.95
C LYS A 126 10.53 5.69 -4.85
N ALA A 127 10.06 6.01 -3.64
CA ALA A 127 9.04 7.04 -3.38
C ALA A 127 9.59 8.47 -3.37
N GLY A 128 10.90 8.67 -3.53
CA GLY A 128 11.53 10.00 -3.52
C GLY A 128 11.54 10.69 -2.16
N LEU A 129 11.33 9.95 -1.07
CA LEU A 129 11.34 10.50 0.30
C LEU A 129 12.76 10.75 0.81
N VAL A 130 13.73 9.99 0.33
CA VAL A 130 15.14 10.08 0.67
C VAL A 130 16.00 9.82 -0.57
N ASN A 131 17.23 10.31 -0.54
CA ASN A 131 18.24 10.06 -1.58
C ASN A 131 19.15 8.85 -1.27
N ASN A 132 19.06 8.32 -0.06
CA ASN A 132 19.79 7.15 0.41
C ASN A 132 18.91 6.36 1.39
N ILE A 133 18.88 5.04 1.25
CA ILE A 133 18.09 4.14 2.11
C ILE A 133 18.49 4.25 3.58
N GLU A 134 19.75 4.54 3.88
CA GLU A 134 20.27 4.75 5.25
C GLU A 134 19.65 5.97 5.94
N ALA A 135 19.19 6.94 5.17
CA ALA A 135 18.62 8.18 5.72
C ALA A 135 17.18 7.99 6.24
N TYR A 136 16.48 6.94 5.82
CA TYR A 136 15.09 6.75 6.24
C TYR A 136 15.00 6.11 7.62
N LYS A 137 14.43 6.84 8.59
CA LYS A 137 14.35 6.44 10.00
C LYS A 137 13.45 5.21 10.21
N TRP A 138 12.37 5.09 9.47
CA TRP A 138 11.27 4.15 9.69
C TRP A 138 11.34 2.88 8.82
N SER A 139 12.57 2.44 8.56
CA SER A 139 12.89 1.20 7.85
C SER A 139 13.80 0.32 8.71
N SER A 140 13.57 -0.97 8.64
CA SER A 140 14.41 -1.99 9.29
C SER A 140 15.84 -2.08 8.75
N TYR A 141 16.19 -1.36 7.69
CA TYR A 141 17.54 -1.37 7.12
C TYR A 141 18.62 -1.07 8.16
N LYS A 142 18.34 -0.13 9.09
CA LYS A 142 19.28 0.24 10.15
C LYS A 142 19.53 -0.87 11.17
N GLU A 143 18.55 -1.76 11.37
CA GLU A 143 18.72 -2.89 12.29
C GLU A 143 19.81 -3.87 11.80
N TYR A 144 20.01 -3.96 10.50
CA TYR A 144 21.05 -4.77 9.88
C TYR A 144 22.46 -4.17 9.99
N ILE A 145 22.55 -2.85 10.18
CA ILE A 145 23.84 -2.14 10.14
C ILE A 145 24.28 -1.68 11.52
N ILE A 146 23.35 -1.30 12.38
CA ILE A 146 23.64 -0.71 13.69
C ILE A 146 23.37 -1.71 14.80
N LYS A 147 22.11 -2.11 14.96
CA LYS A 147 21.65 -3.00 16.05
C LYS A 147 20.28 -3.54 15.73
N ALA A 148 20.14 -4.86 15.81
CA ALA A 148 18.84 -5.53 15.72
C ALA A 148 17.99 -5.25 16.98
N GLU A 149 16.71 -4.95 16.77
CA GLU A 149 15.74 -4.71 17.84
C GLU A 149 14.57 -5.70 17.74
N ILE A 150 13.86 -5.71 16.61
CA ILE A 150 12.73 -6.61 16.37
C ILE A 150 12.93 -7.51 15.15
N VAL A 151 13.98 -7.25 14.35
CA VAL A 151 14.25 -8.01 13.12
C VAL A 151 15.16 -9.20 13.41
N ASN A 152 14.82 -10.36 12.86
CA ASN A 152 15.72 -11.52 12.82
C ASN A 152 16.74 -11.30 11.68
N VAL A 153 17.85 -10.62 12.02
CA VAL A 153 18.92 -10.28 11.06
C VAL A 153 19.78 -11.49 10.71
N ASP A 154 19.96 -12.42 11.64
CA ASP A 154 20.87 -13.56 11.48
C ASP A 154 20.40 -14.47 10.34
N PHE A 155 19.11 -14.77 10.27
CA PHE A 155 18.54 -15.56 9.19
C PHE A 155 18.83 -14.96 7.80
N THR A 156 18.68 -13.65 7.69
CA THR A 156 18.92 -12.93 6.44
C THR A 156 20.40 -12.86 6.10
N LEU A 157 21.25 -12.53 7.08
CA LEU A 157 22.69 -12.35 6.87
C LEU A 157 23.38 -13.67 6.49
N ALA A 158 22.90 -14.80 6.99
CA ALA A 158 23.40 -16.13 6.59
C ALA A 158 23.28 -16.39 5.08
N MET A 159 22.35 -15.71 4.37
CA MET A 159 22.21 -15.81 2.91
C MET A 159 23.31 -15.06 2.13
N PHE A 160 24.09 -14.19 2.78
CA PHE A 160 25.15 -13.38 2.15
C PHE A 160 26.56 -13.94 2.34
N ALA A 161 26.72 -15.16 2.82
CA ALA A 161 27.92 -15.82 3.30
C ALA A 161 28.38 -15.35 4.69
N GLU A 162 28.80 -16.30 5.50
CA GLU A 162 29.23 -16.04 6.89
C GLU A 162 30.71 -15.69 6.94
N ASP A 163 31.08 -14.49 6.50
CA ASP A 163 32.44 -14.00 6.55
C ASP A 163 32.51 -12.51 6.97
N ARG A 164 33.74 -11.96 7.03
CA ARG A 164 33.94 -10.55 7.40
C ARG A 164 33.34 -9.53 6.42
N GLU A 165 32.90 -9.97 5.24
CA GLU A 165 32.31 -9.10 4.20
C GLU A 165 30.79 -9.16 4.15
N THR A 166 30.14 -9.98 4.98
CA THR A 166 28.68 -10.15 4.99
C THR A 166 27.93 -8.81 5.01
N ALA A 167 28.30 -7.91 5.92
CA ALA A 167 27.67 -6.60 6.04
C ALA A 167 27.87 -5.73 4.78
N LYS A 168 29.05 -5.82 4.16
CA LYS A 168 29.35 -5.10 2.92
C LYS A 168 28.49 -5.63 1.76
N ARG A 169 28.41 -6.96 1.59
CA ARG A 169 27.58 -7.59 0.54
C ARG A 169 26.11 -7.28 0.73
N PHE A 170 25.61 -7.32 1.97
CA PHE A 170 24.26 -6.91 2.30
C PHE A 170 23.98 -5.46 1.88
N LYS A 171 24.90 -4.55 2.19
CA LYS A 171 24.80 -3.14 1.81
C LYS A 171 24.80 -2.96 0.29
N GLU A 172 25.76 -3.57 -0.42
CA GLU A 172 25.86 -3.53 -1.88
C GLU A 172 24.58 -4.07 -2.55
N PHE A 173 24.07 -5.20 -2.05
CA PHE A 173 22.82 -5.79 -2.54
C PHE A 173 21.62 -4.85 -2.39
N ASN A 174 21.45 -4.23 -1.22
CA ASN A 174 20.33 -3.33 -0.96
C ASN A 174 20.45 -1.99 -1.71
N MET A 175 21.68 -1.56 -2.07
CA MET A 175 21.92 -0.32 -2.84
C MET A 175 21.89 -0.53 -4.35
N ALA A 176 21.97 -1.76 -4.83
CA ALA A 176 21.98 -2.05 -6.26
C ALA A 176 20.68 -1.58 -6.95
N ALA A 177 20.84 -0.90 -8.09
CA ALA A 177 19.71 -0.55 -8.94
C ALA A 177 19.02 -1.83 -9.44
N ASN A 178 17.70 -1.84 -9.47
CA ASN A 178 16.91 -3.00 -9.85
C ASN A 178 15.50 -2.61 -10.32
N ASP A 179 14.84 -3.56 -10.99
CA ASP A 179 13.45 -3.48 -11.44
C ASP A 179 12.55 -4.45 -10.65
N ASP A 180 12.86 -4.69 -9.39
CA ASP A 180 12.10 -5.59 -8.52
C ASP A 180 10.63 -5.22 -8.49
N LYS A 181 9.78 -6.20 -8.82
CA LYS A 181 8.32 -6.09 -8.75
C LYS A 181 7.83 -7.02 -7.65
N CYS A 182 7.31 -6.44 -6.61
CA CYS A 182 6.71 -7.14 -5.48
C CYS A 182 5.27 -6.70 -5.29
N LEU A 183 4.64 -7.15 -4.22
CA LEU A 183 3.30 -6.73 -3.83
C LEU A 183 3.22 -5.21 -3.74
N GLU A 184 2.62 -4.60 -4.74
CA GLU A 184 2.43 -3.16 -4.80
C GLU A 184 0.99 -2.74 -4.56
N ILE A 185 0.85 -1.49 -4.21
CA ILE A 185 -0.43 -0.82 -4.21
C ILE A 185 -0.80 -0.59 -5.67
N THR A 186 -1.79 -1.34 -6.17
CA THR A 186 -2.43 -0.93 -7.42
C THR A 186 -2.83 0.53 -7.24
N PRO A 187 -2.39 1.45 -8.11
CA PRO A 187 -2.82 2.84 -8.02
C PRO A 187 -4.33 2.84 -7.86
N VAL A 188 -4.84 3.55 -6.86
CA VAL A 188 -6.29 3.79 -6.81
C VAL A 188 -6.59 4.44 -8.14
N ARG A 189 -7.50 3.85 -8.93
CA ARG A 189 -7.99 4.52 -10.14
C ARG A 189 -8.28 5.95 -9.72
N LYS A 190 -7.60 6.91 -10.35
CA LYS A 190 -7.96 8.31 -10.17
C LYS A 190 -9.46 8.38 -10.33
N THR A 191 -10.15 8.88 -9.33
CA THR A 191 -11.59 9.09 -9.44
C THR A 191 -11.79 10.59 -9.55
N ILE A 192 -12.41 11.00 -10.63
CA ILE A 192 -12.83 12.38 -10.80
C ILE A 192 -14.17 12.58 -10.07
N SER A 193 -14.30 13.67 -9.32
CA SER A 193 -15.54 13.95 -8.60
C SER A 193 -16.65 14.44 -9.54
N ASP A 194 -17.92 14.25 -9.12
CA ASP A 194 -19.07 14.74 -9.85
C ASP A 194 -19.02 16.25 -10.11
N LYS A 195 -18.48 17.00 -9.12
CA LYS A 195 -18.32 18.46 -9.21
C LYS A 195 -17.31 18.84 -10.28
N GLU A 196 -16.18 18.14 -10.33
CA GLU A 196 -15.14 18.36 -11.35
C GLU A 196 -15.64 18.06 -12.75
N ILE A 197 -16.36 16.93 -12.95
CA ILE A 197 -16.92 16.58 -14.26
C ILE A 197 -17.90 17.67 -14.73
N ARG A 198 -18.82 18.13 -13.85
CA ARG A 198 -19.76 19.21 -14.16
C ARG A 198 -19.05 20.49 -14.54
N GLN A 199 -18.02 20.87 -13.78
CA GLN A 199 -17.25 22.11 -14.05
C GLN A 199 -16.48 22.03 -15.37
N LEU A 200 -15.88 20.88 -15.68
CA LEU A 200 -15.16 20.69 -16.95
C LEU A 200 -16.09 20.78 -18.17
N VAL A 201 -17.29 20.21 -18.08
CA VAL A 201 -18.27 20.30 -19.17
C VAL A 201 -18.82 21.71 -19.30
N LEU A 202 -19.15 22.37 -18.18
CA LEU A 202 -19.64 23.74 -18.18
C LEU A 202 -18.59 24.70 -18.78
N ASN A 203 -17.34 24.57 -18.42
CA ASN A 203 -16.25 25.40 -18.94
C ASN A 203 -15.98 25.19 -20.44
N LYS A 204 -16.10 23.95 -20.92
CA LYS A 204 -15.75 23.62 -22.31
C LYS A 204 -16.90 23.81 -23.29
N TYR A 205 -18.12 23.47 -22.88
CA TYR A 205 -19.30 23.44 -23.74
C TYR A 205 -20.36 24.45 -23.36
N ASN A 206 -20.21 25.11 -22.21
CA ASN A 206 -21.22 26.00 -21.62
C ASN A 206 -22.60 25.34 -21.40
N ILE A 207 -22.57 24.03 -21.08
CA ILE A 207 -23.76 23.17 -20.89
C ILE A 207 -23.75 22.59 -19.49
N GLU A 208 -24.86 22.63 -18.79
CA GLU A 208 -25.05 21.88 -17.57
C GLU A 208 -25.31 20.40 -17.88
N LEU A 209 -24.55 19.49 -17.27
CA LEU A 209 -24.69 18.04 -17.52
C LEU A 209 -26.13 17.51 -17.25
N ALA A 210 -26.86 18.13 -16.35
CA ALA A 210 -28.25 17.75 -16.04
C ALA A 210 -29.21 18.06 -17.19
N SER A 211 -28.92 19.05 -18.04
CA SER A 211 -29.71 19.44 -19.20
C SER A 211 -29.25 18.83 -20.51
N LEU A 212 -28.17 18.01 -20.50
CA LEU A 212 -27.60 17.45 -21.72
C LEU A 212 -28.59 16.65 -22.59
N GLN A 213 -29.62 16.06 -21.97
CA GLN A 213 -30.65 15.34 -22.73
C GLN A 213 -31.51 16.25 -23.60
N ASN A 214 -31.54 17.56 -23.34
CA ASN A 214 -32.32 18.55 -24.09
C ASN A 214 -31.54 19.14 -25.27
N GLU A 215 -30.25 18.84 -25.36
CA GLU A 215 -29.38 19.29 -26.45
C GLU A 215 -29.61 18.45 -27.72
N ASP A 216 -29.14 18.96 -28.87
CA ASP A 216 -29.19 18.21 -30.11
C ASP A 216 -28.28 16.95 -30.06
N SER A 217 -28.58 15.97 -30.93
CA SER A 217 -27.91 14.67 -30.92
C SER A 217 -26.39 14.77 -31.15
N ARG A 218 -25.90 15.74 -31.92
CA ARG A 218 -24.47 15.93 -32.21
C ARG A 218 -23.76 16.41 -30.96
N THR A 219 -24.28 17.41 -30.29
CA THR A 219 -23.80 17.95 -29.02
C THR A 219 -23.79 16.89 -27.93
N GLN A 220 -24.88 16.09 -27.80
CA GLN A 220 -24.95 14.98 -26.87
C GLN A 220 -23.79 13.98 -27.08
N ILE A 221 -23.53 13.56 -28.31
CA ILE A 221 -22.49 12.62 -28.66
C ILE A 221 -21.11 13.19 -28.32
N GLU A 222 -20.87 14.45 -28.65
CA GLU A 222 -19.59 15.12 -28.41
C GLU A 222 -19.27 15.23 -26.92
N VAL A 223 -20.23 15.67 -26.11
CA VAL A 223 -20.08 15.77 -24.66
C VAL A 223 -19.90 14.39 -24.02
N LEU A 224 -20.69 13.38 -24.46
CA LEU A 224 -20.55 12.02 -23.93
C LEU A 224 -19.19 11.40 -24.26
N LYS A 225 -18.64 11.61 -25.45
CA LYS A 225 -17.28 11.18 -25.80
C LYS A 225 -16.25 11.84 -24.88
N TYR A 226 -16.33 13.15 -24.73
CA TYR A 226 -15.41 13.90 -23.88
C TYR A 226 -15.40 13.41 -22.43
N ILE A 227 -16.56 13.27 -21.79
CA ILE A 227 -16.63 12.85 -20.39
C ILE A 227 -16.25 11.38 -20.20
N LYS A 228 -16.42 10.54 -21.22
CA LYS A 228 -15.98 9.13 -21.22
C LYS A 228 -14.46 8.99 -21.22
N GLU A 229 -13.74 9.93 -21.87
CA GLU A 229 -12.28 9.98 -21.93
C GLU A 229 -11.64 10.61 -20.68
N LEU A 230 -12.43 11.24 -19.79
CA LEU A 230 -11.89 11.80 -18.55
C LEU A 230 -11.32 10.71 -17.67
N GLU A 231 -10.02 10.83 -17.35
CA GLU A 231 -9.34 9.88 -16.48
C GLU A 231 -10.01 9.83 -15.09
N GLY A 232 -10.43 8.64 -14.69
CA GLY A 232 -11.06 8.44 -13.39
C GLY A 232 -12.59 8.48 -13.40
N SER A 233 -13.23 8.74 -14.56
CA SER A 233 -14.68 8.63 -14.70
C SER A 233 -15.12 7.15 -14.79
N SER A 234 -16.35 6.86 -14.35
CA SER A 234 -16.96 5.56 -14.54
C SER A 234 -18.29 5.68 -15.30
N LEU A 235 -18.61 4.70 -16.15
CA LEU A 235 -19.86 4.71 -16.91
C LEU A 235 -21.11 4.83 -16.02
N ARG A 236 -21.09 4.25 -14.80
CA ARG A 236 -22.19 4.38 -13.83
C ARG A 236 -22.31 5.82 -13.29
N GLN A 237 -21.19 6.47 -13.02
CA GLN A 237 -21.14 7.87 -12.60
C GLN A 237 -21.67 8.78 -13.71
N LEU A 238 -21.19 8.58 -14.93
CA LEU A 238 -21.62 9.35 -16.09
C LEU A 238 -23.12 9.15 -16.38
N SER A 239 -23.61 7.92 -16.28
CA SER A 239 -25.06 7.62 -16.41
C SER A 239 -25.91 8.39 -15.39
N ARG A 240 -25.47 8.42 -14.13
CA ARG A 240 -26.14 9.17 -13.07
C ARG A 240 -26.11 10.69 -13.31
N LEU A 241 -25.01 11.23 -13.81
CA LEU A 241 -24.82 12.66 -14.04
C LEU A 241 -25.59 13.19 -15.27
N THR A 242 -25.71 12.38 -16.31
CA THR A 242 -26.29 12.77 -17.60
C THR A 242 -27.72 12.27 -17.80
N GLY A 243 -28.16 11.30 -16.99
CA GLY A 243 -29.43 10.60 -17.17
C GLY A 243 -29.49 9.64 -18.37
N PHE A 244 -28.41 9.50 -19.14
CA PHE A 244 -28.34 8.50 -20.21
C PHE A 244 -28.00 7.10 -19.65
N THR A 245 -28.51 6.07 -20.34
CA THR A 245 -28.18 4.67 -19.96
C THR A 245 -26.72 4.37 -20.16
N VAL A 246 -26.16 3.50 -19.30
CA VAL A 246 -24.76 3.01 -19.40
C VAL A 246 -24.45 2.48 -20.81
N ASN A 247 -25.43 1.78 -21.43
CA ASN A 247 -25.26 1.20 -22.75
C ASN A 247 -25.13 2.27 -23.85
N ARG A 248 -25.88 3.37 -23.74
CA ARG A 248 -25.78 4.50 -24.68
C ARG A 248 -24.42 5.18 -24.56
N ILE A 249 -23.98 5.46 -23.33
CA ILE A 249 -22.64 6.08 -23.09
C ILE A 249 -21.51 5.17 -23.60
N TYR A 250 -21.64 3.86 -23.37
CA TYR A 250 -20.63 2.90 -23.84
C TYR A 250 -20.47 2.89 -25.37
N ARG A 251 -21.59 2.98 -26.12
CA ARG A 251 -21.63 2.94 -27.58
C ARG A 251 -21.29 4.27 -28.27
N THR A 252 -21.21 5.36 -27.51
CA THR A 252 -20.74 6.67 -27.97
C THR A 252 -19.22 6.73 -27.95
#